data_45942f09305db9b6f1046c353e3c67d2
#
_entry.id   45942f09305db9b6f1046c353e3c67d2
#
_cell.length_a   1.000
_cell.length_b   1.000
_cell.length_c   1.000
_cell.angle_alpha   90.00
_cell.angle_beta   90.00
_cell.angle_gamma   90.00
#
_symmetry.space_group_name_H-M   'P 1'
#
loop_
_entity.id
_entity.type
_entity.pdbx_description
1 polymer ?
#
loop_
_entity_poly.entity_id
_entity_poly.type
_entity_poly.pdbx_seq_one_letter_code
_entity_poly.pdbx_strand_id
1 'polypeptide(L)'
;LRKNMRPEERRLWYDFLKDYPVRFLRQKVIDGYIVDFYCASAKIAIELDGSQHYTQAGVEYDEERDRLLQAWGIEVIRFPNDVLRDKFEETCRYIDQIVTSKIKSTNRK
;
A
#
# COMPACT_ATOMS: atom_id res chain seq x y z
N LEU A 1 10.24 -12.83 1.91
CA LEU A 1 8.84 -12.56 2.25
C LEU A 1 8.58 -12.92 3.72
N ARG A 2 7.85 -12.06 4.40
CA ARG A 2 7.46 -12.35 5.77
C ARG A 2 6.42 -13.45 5.77
N LYS A 3 6.60 -14.43 6.64
CA LYS A 3 5.62 -15.50 6.80
C LYS A 3 4.43 -15.05 7.62
N ASN A 4 4.67 -14.15 8.58
CA ASN A 4 3.63 -13.67 9.49
C ASN A 4 3.37 -12.19 9.26
N MET A 5 2.11 -11.83 9.23
CA MET A 5 1.70 -10.44 9.08
C MET A 5 1.73 -9.74 10.43
N ARG A 6 2.09 -8.47 10.43
CA ARG A 6 1.96 -7.62 11.63
C ARG A 6 0.47 -7.40 11.93
N PRO A 7 0.14 -7.07 13.18
CA PRO A 7 -1.29 -6.89 13.54
C PRO A 7 -2.03 -5.89 12.66
N GLU A 8 -1.41 -4.74 12.35
CA GLU A 8 -2.03 -3.71 11.50
C GLU A 8 -2.23 -4.22 10.08
N GLU A 9 -1.28 -4.95 9.57
CA GLU A 9 -1.35 -5.55 8.24
C GLU A 9 -2.46 -6.58 8.17
N ARG A 10 -2.56 -7.46 9.19
CA ARG A 10 -3.64 -8.45 9.28
C ARG A 10 -5.00 -7.79 9.31
N ARG A 11 -5.13 -6.74 10.10
CA ARG A 11 -6.41 -6.05 10.23
C ARG A 11 -6.84 -5.45 8.91
N LEU A 12 -5.92 -4.75 8.22
CA LEU A 12 -6.26 -4.13 6.95
C LEU A 12 -6.63 -5.19 5.90
N TRP A 13 -5.92 -6.30 5.90
CA TRP A 13 -6.20 -7.36 4.94
C TRP A 13 -7.54 -8.04 5.24
N TYR A 14 -7.69 -8.59 6.45
CA TYR A 14 -8.86 -9.42 6.74
C TYR A 14 -10.14 -8.62 6.93
N ASP A 15 -10.04 -7.40 7.43
CA ASP A 15 -11.22 -6.59 7.70
C ASP A 15 -11.62 -5.67 6.55
N PHE A 16 -10.76 -5.53 5.54
CA PHE A 16 -11.07 -4.62 4.43
C PHE A 16 -10.62 -5.13 3.07
N LEU A 17 -9.32 -5.33 2.85
CA LEU A 17 -8.80 -5.53 1.50
C LEU A 17 -9.12 -6.89 0.91
N LYS A 18 -9.20 -7.93 1.74
CA LYS A 18 -9.46 -9.28 1.26
C LYS A 18 -10.76 -9.37 0.46
N ASP A 19 -11.80 -8.72 0.95
CA ASP A 19 -13.12 -8.75 0.32
C ASP A 19 -13.47 -7.47 -0.44
N TYR A 20 -12.48 -6.60 -0.64
CA TYR A 20 -12.68 -5.36 -1.38
C TYR A 20 -13.01 -5.69 -2.85
N PRO A 21 -13.97 -4.96 -3.47
CA PRO A 21 -14.41 -5.29 -4.84
C PRO A 21 -13.31 -5.26 -5.90
N VAL A 22 -12.29 -4.43 -5.72
CA VAL A 22 -11.14 -4.39 -6.63
C VAL A 22 -10.02 -5.20 -5.98
N ARG A 23 -9.42 -6.10 -6.74
CA ARG A 23 -8.49 -7.08 -6.17
C ARG A 23 -7.21 -6.44 -5.67
N PHE A 24 -6.85 -6.77 -4.43
CA PHE A 24 -5.55 -6.49 -3.85
C PHE A 24 -4.78 -7.78 -3.61
N LEU A 25 -3.47 -7.72 -3.75
CA LEU A 25 -2.55 -8.80 -3.42
C LEU A 25 -1.70 -8.39 -2.22
N ARG A 26 -1.36 -9.35 -1.37
CA ARG A 26 -0.46 -9.12 -0.24
C ARG A 26 0.96 -9.45 -0.61
N GLN A 27 1.91 -8.71 -0.04
CA GLN A 27 3.33 -9.06 -0.14
C GLN A 27 3.76 -9.27 -1.59
N LYS A 28 3.41 -8.33 -2.45
CA LYS A 28 3.72 -8.43 -3.87
C LYS A 28 5.16 -7.99 -4.11
N VAL A 29 5.90 -8.82 -4.85
CA VAL A 29 7.26 -8.47 -5.28
C VAL A 29 7.16 -7.74 -6.61
N ILE A 30 7.71 -6.55 -6.67
CA ILE A 30 7.76 -5.74 -7.89
C ILE A 30 9.21 -5.31 -8.07
N ASP A 31 9.84 -5.84 -9.12
CA ASP A 31 11.21 -5.50 -9.50
C ASP A 31 12.17 -5.61 -8.31
N GLY A 32 12.05 -6.69 -7.54
CA GLY A 32 12.92 -6.96 -6.39
C GLY A 32 12.49 -6.32 -5.10
N TYR A 33 11.50 -5.42 -5.11
CA TYR A 33 10.98 -4.80 -3.89
C TYR A 33 9.66 -5.45 -3.49
N ILE A 34 9.46 -5.60 -2.19
CA ILE A 34 8.21 -6.17 -1.66
C ILE A 34 7.33 -5.03 -1.18
N VAL A 35 6.11 -4.98 -1.70
CA VAL A 35 5.10 -4.03 -1.21
C VAL A 35 4.07 -4.78 -0.38
N ASP A 36 3.57 -4.13 0.66
CA ASP A 36 2.65 -4.79 1.58
C ASP A 36 1.35 -5.19 0.89
N PHE A 37 0.76 -4.28 0.13
CA PHE A 37 -0.45 -4.55 -0.64
C PHE A 37 -0.37 -3.89 -2.01
N TYR A 38 -0.86 -4.56 -3.03
CA TYR A 38 -0.80 -4.05 -4.39
C TYR A 38 -2.12 -4.26 -5.11
N CYS A 39 -2.59 -3.22 -5.78
CA CYS A 39 -3.77 -3.25 -6.63
C CYS A 39 -3.36 -2.94 -8.07
N ALA A 40 -3.34 -3.96 -8.90
CA ALA A 40 -2.90 -3.81 -10.30
C ALA A 40 -3.86 -2.94 -11.10
N SER A 41 -5.16 -3.08 -10.87
CA SER A 41 -6.18 -2.32 -11.61
C SER A 41 -6.05 -0.82 -11.41
N ALA A 42 -5.73 -0.39 -10.19
CA ALA A 42 -5.57 1.02 -9.87
C ALA A 42 -4.12 1.48 -9.93
N LYS A 43 -3.18 0.56 -10.03
CA LYS A 43 -1.74 0.83 -9.96
C LYS A 43 -1.36 1.55 -8.68
N ILE A 44 -1.79 0.98 -7.57
CA ILE A 44 -1.56 1.52 -6.23
C ILE A 44 -0.84 0.48 -5.39
N ALA A 45 0.21 0.89 -4.70
CA ALA A 45 0.88 0.09 -3.69
C ALA A 45 0.65 0.74 -2.33
N ILE A 46 0.24 -0.05 -1.35
CA ILE A 46 0.03 0.43 0.02
C ILE A 46 1.12 -0.13 0.90
N GLU A 47 1.73 0.75 1.69
CA GLU A 47 2.79 0.40 2.62
C GLU A 47 2.41 0.83 4.02
N LEU A 48 2.61 -0.04 5.00
CA LEU A 48 2.38 0.27 6.40
C LEU A 48 3.72 0.53 7.07
N ASP A 49 3.85 1.70 7.68
CA ASP A 49 5.11 2.16 8.22
C ASP A 49 5.17 2.03 9.73
N GLY A 50 6.15 1.26 10.20
CA GLY A 50 6.50 1.28 11.61
C GLY A 50 7.40 2.48 11.91
N SER A 51 7.65 2.72 13.19
CA SER A 51 8.37 3.91 13.61
C SER A 51 9.89 3.78 13.54
N GLN A 52 10.41 2.64 13.11
CA GLN A 52 11.82 2.32 13.31
C GLN A 52 12.73 2.62 12.12
N HIS A 53 12.32 3.36 11.11
CA HIS A 53 13.10 3.48 9.89
C HIS A 53 13.45 4.91 9.52
N TYR A 54 14.04 5.65 10.47
CA TYR A 54 14.48 7.01 10.18
C TYR A 54 15.99 7.14 10.13
N THR A 55 16.67 6.08 9.66
CA THR A 55 18.11 6.16 9.38
C THR A 55 18.31 6.69 7.98
N GLN A 56 19.50 7.28 7.74
CA GLN A 56 19.84 7.78 6.42
C GLN A 56 19.73 6.67 5.36
N ALA A 57 20.25 5.48 5.67
CA ALA A 57 20.20 4.36 4.73
C ALA A 57 18.78 3.91 4.46
N GLY A 58 17.92 3.92 5.48
CA GLY A 58 16.51 3.54 5.32
C GLY A 58 15.75 4.53 4.45
N VAL A 59 16.00 5.82 4.65
CA VAL A 59 15.36 6.87 3.83
C VAL A 59 15.78 6.72 2.37
N GLU A 60 17.07 6.52 2.11
CA GLU A 60 17.58 6.37 0.75
C GLU A 60 17.00 5.15 0.06
N TYR A 61 16.87 4.04 0.78
CA TYR A 61 16.26 2.82 0.25
C TYR A 61 14.80 3.07 -0.15
N ASP A 62 14.05 3.74 0.71
CA ASP A 62 12.65 4.04 0.44
C ASP A 62 12.48 4.96 -0.75
N GLU A 63 13.34 5.97 -0.88
CA GLU A 63 13.28 6.89 -2.00
C GLU A 63 13.60 6.20 -3.32
N GLU A 64 14.60 5.31 -3.32
CA GLU A 64 14.96 4.55 -4.52
C GLU A 64 13.81 3.64 -4.93
N ARG A 65 13.21 2.93 -3.98
CA ARG A 65 12.07 2.06 -4.25
C ARG A 65 10.91 2.86 -4.83
N ASP A 66 10.61 4.01 -4.25
CA ASP A 66 9.50 4.84 -4.71
C ASP A 66 9.72 5.34 -6.13
N ARG A 67 10.94 5.74 -6.45
CA ARG A 67 11.26 6.17 -7.82
C ARG A 67 11.06 5.03 -8.82
N LEU A 68 11.47 3.82 -8.44
CA LEU A 68 11.31 2.66 -9.31
C LEU A 68 9.84 2.35 -9.54
N LEU A 69 9.06 2.33 -8.47
CA LEU A 69 7.63 2.04 -8.58
C LEU A 69 6.92 3.12 -9.39
N GLN A 70 7.30 4.38 -9.22
CA GLN A 70 6.75 5.46 -10.04
C GLN A 70 7.06 5.26 -11.52
N ALA A 71 8.24 4.77 -11.84
CA ALA A 71 8.61 4.49 -13.23
C ALA A 71 7.69 3.42 -13.84
N TRP A 72 7.16 2.53 -13.01
CA TRP A 72 6.18 1.52 -13.43
C TRP A 72 4.76 2.08 -13.47
N GLY A 73 4.57 3.36 -13.14
CA GLY A 73 3.26 3.97 -13.09
C GLY A 73 2.49 3.64 -11.82
N ILE A 74 3.17 3.19 -10.78
CA ILE A 74 2.53 2.78 -9.53
C ILE A 74 2.63 3.92 -8.52
N GLU A 75 1.50 4.28 -7.94
CA GLU A 75 1.45 5.28 -6.87
C GLU A 75 1.61 4.56 -5.52
N VAL A 76 2.58 5.01 -4.73
CA VAL A 76 2.82 4.44 -3.40
C VAL A 76 2.12 5.29 -2.35
N ILE A 77 1.32 4.66 -1.51
CA ILE A 77 0.60 5.33 -0.42
C ILE A 77 1.05 4.70 0.88
N ARG A 78 1.54 5.52 1.80
CA ARG A 78 2.02 5.06 3.10
C ARG A 78 1.11 5.49 4.21
N PHE A 79 0.87 4.57 5.13
CA PHE A 79 0.12 4.87 6.35
C PHE A 79 0.98 4.48 7.54
N PRO A 80 1.19 5.39 8.49
CA PRO A 80 1.81 5.00 9.76
C PRO A 80 0.94 3.98 10.48
N ASN A 81 1.57 3.02 11.15
CA ASN A 81 0.82 1.97 11.85
C ASN A 81 -0.13 2.53 12.90
N ASP A 82 0.25 3.60 13.59
CA ASP A 82 -0.61 4.20 14.61
C ASP A 82 -1.86 4.84 14.00
N VAL A 83 -1.75 5.44 12.83
CA VAL A 83 -2.92 5.98 12.13
C VAL A 83 -3.88 4.86 11.76
N LEU A 84 -3.36 3.78 11.24
CA LEU A 84 -4.20 2.63 10.88
C LEU A 84 -4.87 2.05 12.12
N ARG A 85 -4.13 1.97 13.24
CA ARG A 85 -4.68 1.44 14.48
C ARG A 85 -5.78 2.33 15.05
N ASP A 86 -5.57 3.64 15.05
CA ASP A 86 -6.45 4.59 15.72
C ASP A 86 -7.57 5.13 14.82
N LYS A 87 -7.35 5.13 13.50
CA LYS A 87 -8.28 5.69 12.52
C LYS A 87 -8.53 4.73 11.37
N PHE A 88 -8.85 3.50 11.72
CA PHE A 88 -8.99 2.42 10.74
C PHE A 88 -10.06 2.71 9.69
N GLU A 89 -11.25 3.12 10.14
CA GLU A 89 -12.37 3.34 9.21
C GLU A 89 -12.09 4.48 8.25
N GLU A 90 -11.49 5.57 8.76
CA GLU A 90 -11.12 6.69 7.92
C GLU A 90 -10.07 6.29 6.90
N THR A 91 -9.11 5.45 7.31
CA THR A 91 -8.07 4.95 6.40
C THR A 91 -8.70 4.12 5.28
N CYS A 92 -9.64 3.25 5.62
CA CYS A 92 -10.32 2.43 4.62
C CYS A 92 -11.12 3.29 3.63
N ARG A 93 -11.79 4.32 4.11
CA ARG A 93 -12.52 5.25 3.23
C ARG A 93 -11.57 5.99 2.30
N TYR A 94 -10.41 6.38 2.81
CA TYR A 94 -9.41 7.05 2.00
C TYR A 94 -8.88 6.14 0.90
N ILE A 95 -8.58 4.88 1.23
CA ILE A 95 -8.14 3.90 0.24
C ILE A 95 -9.21 3.73 -0.83
N ASP A 96 -10.47 3.59 -0.42
CA ASP A 96 -11.58 3.42 -1.36
C ASP A 96 -11.70 4.61 -2.29
N GLN A 97 -11.56 5.83 -1.77
CA GLN A 97 -11.61 7.04 -2.59
C GLN A 97 -10.50 7.06 -3.63
N ILE A 98 -9.29 6.71 -3.24
CA ILE A 98 -8.15 6.73 -4.16
C ILE A 98 -8.31 5.66 -5.22
N VAL A 99 -8.67 4.44 -4.84
CA VAL A 99 -8.86 3.35 -5.80
C VAL A 99 -9.95 3.71 -6.80
N THR A 100 -11.08 4.19 -6.31
CA THR A 100 -12.20 4.58 -7.17
C THR A 100 -11.79 5.67 -8.14
N SER A 101 -11.08 6.68 -7.66
CA SER A 101 -10.61 7.79 -8.49
C SER A 101 -9.65 7.32 -9.58
N LYS A 102 -8.71 6.43 -9.24
CA LYS A 102 -7.74 5.90 -10.20
C LYS A 102 -8.41 5.06 -11.27
N ILE A 103 -9.38 4.24 -10.90
CA ILE A 103 -10.08 3.39 -11.85
C ILE A 103 -10.93 4.22 -12.79
N LYS A 104 -11.62 5.25 -12.28
CA LYS A 104 -12.39 6.16 -13.12
C LYS A 104 -11.50 6.88 -14.11
N SER A 105 -10.34 7.32 -13.66
CA SER A 105 -9.37 8.00 -14.52
C SER A 105 -8.88 7.08 -15.64
N THR A 106 -8.61 5.82 -15.31
CA THR A 106 -8.15 4.82 -16.28
C THR A 106 -9.22 4.49 -17.30
N ASN A 107 -10.48 4.44 -16.88
CA ASN A 107 -11.61 4.10 -17.77
C ASN A 107 -12.09 5.26 -18.60
N ARG A 108 -11.55 6.43 -18.37
CA ARG A 108 -11.93 7.64 -19.11
C ARG A 108 -11.08 7.71 -20.38
N LYS A 109 -11.67 7.40 -21.44
CA LYS A 109 -10.98 7.45 -22.74
C LYS A 109 -11.64 8.46 -23.65
#